data_c925a4a298d7fe90b7d5be266b2116c9
#
_entry.id   c925a4a298d7fe90b7d5be266b2116c9
#
_cell.length_a   1.000
_cell.length_b   1.000
_cell.length_c   1.000
_cell.angle_alpha   90.00
_cell.angle_beta   90.00
_cell.angle_gamma   90.00
#
_symmetry.space_group_name_H-M   'P 1'
#
loop_
_entity.id
_entity.type
_entity.pdbx_description
1 polymer ?
#
loop_
_entity_poly.entity_id
_entity_poly.type
_entity_poly.pdbx_seq_one_letter_code
_entity_poly.pdbx_strand_id
1 'polypeptide(L)'
;MKENFHKISGLTLIEILIGIVITSIMMGAMYTSYNVVNNSFSQVTGRASVSAAGRDVSAMLIRELRMAGFRYYGDNLYFDDGRGLDGEENNHYPIIIKEPAGSCCDRIEIVYGEYDSSRAGTEIDPKFLRFKVIYFAGLVDGNYNLYKVKLKWNNADQTWRYVYGGEPDEQYPDTPITIQDSELLRKYVVNMEFVPIDNDGNVISTPLTVDKNEEYLNQIRTLDLKITFRSKDDFFKKKIIRKIESIKGEVRHINEQDKFLRDSIVLSVFTRNIAN
;
A
#
# COMPACT_ATOMS: atom_id res chain seq x y z
N MET A 1 34.15 -76.03 24.94
CA MET A 1 33.74 -74.72 24.37
C MET A 1 34.97 -74.06 23.80
N LYS A 2 35.05 -73.92 22.47
CA LYS A 2 36.13 -73.16 21.81
C LYS A 2 35.58 -71.74 21.57
N GLU A 3 36.08 -70.75 22.31
CA GLU A 3 35.83 -69.39 22.07
C GLU A 3 36.55 -68.90 20.78
N ASN A 4 35.82 -68.62 19.77
CA ASN A 4 36.34 -67.99 18.57
C ASN A 4 36.63 -66.50 18.87
N PHE A 5 37.86 -66.17 19.21
CA PHE A 5 38.35 -64.80 19.24
C PHE A 5 38.36 -64.27 17.81
N HIS A 6 37.41 -63.42 17.48
CA HIS A 6 37.49 -62.63 16.27
C HIS A 6 38.70 -61.71 16.35
N LYS A 7 39.68 -61.93 15.47
CA LYS A 7 40.80 -60.99 15.30
C LYS A 7 40.25 -59.63 14.90
N ILE A 8 40.28 -58.65 15.80
CA ILE A 8 40.00 -57.24 15.48
C ILE A 8 41.21 -56.75 14.70
N SER A 9 41.06 -56.59 13.38
CA SER A 9 42.07 -55.92 12.55
C SER A 9 42.01 -54.41 12.86
N GLY A 10 43.16 -53.87 13.31
CA GLY A 10 43.29 -52.43 13.52
C GLY A 10 43.19 -51.63 12.19
N LEU A 11 42.63 -50.44 12.24
CA LEU A 11 42.61 -49.52 11.11
C LEU A 11 44.04 -49.17 10.68
N THR A 12 44.28 -49.21 9.38
CA THR A 12 45.56 -48.76 8.81
C THR A 12 45.59 -47.22 8.68
N LEU A 13 46.79 -46.65 8.75
CA LEU A 13 46.98 -45.20 8.62
C LEU A 13 46.46 -44.67 7.27
N ILE A 14 46.54 -45.50 6.21
CA ILE A 14 46.03 -45.13 4.88
C ILE A 14 44.49 -45.07 4.83
N GLU A 15 43.79 -45.95 5.55
CA GLU A 15 42.32 -45.91 5.64
C GLU A 15 41.83 -44.65 6.35
N ILE A 16 42.54 -44.22 7.41
CA ILE A 16 42.21 -42.94 8.11
C ILE A 16 42.43 -41.77 7.18
N LEU A 17 43.54 -41.75 6.45
CA LEU A 17 43.84 -40.66 5.48
C LEU A 17 42.79 -40.55 4.38
N ILE A 18 42.42 -41.66 3.76
CA ILE A 18 41.37 -41.73 2.75
C ILE A 18 40.03 -41.26 3.33
N GLY A 19 39.67 -41.69 4.56
CA GLY A 19 38.46 -41.30 5.24
C GLY A 19 38.38 -39.79 5.46
N ILE A 20 39.49 -39.17 5.90
CA ILE A 20 39.54 -37.70 6.08
C ILE A 20 39.40 -36.96 4.76
N VAL A 21 40.04 -37.41 3.69
CA VAL A 21 39.91 -36.78 2.37
C VAL A 21 38.49 -36.87 1.85
N ILE A 22 37.86 -38.03 1.89
CA ILE A 22 36.47 -38.20 1.44
C ILE A 22 35.51 -37.34 2.27
N THR A 23 35.68 -37.33 3.59
CA THR A 23 34.83 -36.54 4.51
C THR A 23 34.98 -35.05 4.24
N SER A 24 36.18 -34.59 3.97
CA SER A 24 36.45 -33.17 3.63
C SER A 24 35.76 -32.75 2.33
N ILE A 25 35.80 -33.60 1.29
CA ILE A 25 35.11 -33.36 0.02
C ILE A 25 33.60 -33.35 0.24
N MET A 26 33.04 -34.28 1.00
CA MET A 26 31.61 -34.34 1.31
C MET A 26 31.17 -33.10 2.10
N MET A 27 31.94 -32.64 3.10
CA MET A 27 31.64 -31.41 3.82
C MET A 27 31.65 -30.19 2.90
N GLY A 28 32.60 -30.09 1.99
CA GLY A 28 32.65 -29.01 0.98
C GLY A 28 31.42 -29.04 0.07
N ALA A 29 31.00 -30.20 -0.40
CA ALA A 29 29.81 -30.36 -1.20
C ALA A 29 28.51 -29.99 -0.43
N MET A 30 28.39 -30.42 0.83
CA MET A 30 27.26 -30.08 1.69
C MET A 30 27.20 -28.58 1.96
N TYR A 31 28.33 -27.94 2.24
CA TYR A 31 28.40 -26.50 2.48
C TYR A 31 27.95 -25.69 1.25
N THR A 32 28.41 -26.06 0.06
CA THR A 32 27.99 -25.43 -1.19
C THR A 32 26.49 -25.62 -1.44
N SER A 33 25.97 -26.83 -1.25
CA SER A 33 24.53 -27.11 -1.38
C SER A 33 23.70 -26.32 -0.39
N TYR A 34 24.10 -26.24 0.86
CA TYR A 34 23.44 -25.44 1.89
C TYR A 34 23.36 -23.96 1.49
N ASN A 35 24.47 -23.37 1.02
CA ASN A 35 24.49 -21.97 0.59
C ASN A 35 23.57 -21.71 -0.61
N VAL A 36 23.50 -22.62 -1.58
CA VAL A 36 22.60 -22.51 -2.73
C VAL A 36 21.14 -22.56 -2.28
N VAL A 37 20.80 -23.53 -1.43
CA VAL A 37 19.43 -23.69 -0.91
C VAL A 37 19.01 -22.46 -0.09
N ASN A 38 19.88 -22.00 0.81
CA ASN A 38 19.59 -20.84 1.67
C ASN A 38 19.38 -19.55 0.86
N ASN A 39 20.24 -19.31 -0.15
CA ASN A 39 20.09 -18.17 -1.06
C ASN A 39 18.80 -18.28 -1.87
N SER A 40 18.45 -19.46 -2.38
CA SER A 40 17.20 -19.69 -3.13
C SER A 40 15.98 -19.46 -2.25
N PHE A 41 15.99 -19.97 -1.02
CA PHE A 41 14.92 -19.78 -0.03
C PHE A 41 14.72 -18.30 0.28
N SER A 42 15.81 -17.57 0.56
CA SER A 42 15.74 -16.11 0.81
C SER A 42 15.16 -15.36 -0.37
N GLN A 43 15.51 -15.72 -1.61
CA GLN A 43 14.96 -15.10 -2.82
C GLN A 43 13.47 -15.39 -2.98
N VAL A 44 13.03 -16.62 -2.80
CA VAL A 44 11.61 -17.00 -2.91
C VAL A 44 10.78 -16.28 -1.83
N THR A 45 11.26 -16.27 -0.60
CA THR A 45 10.59 -15.61 0.52
C THR A 45 10.50 -14.09 0.30
N GLY A 46 11.58 -13.47 -0.18
CA GLY A 46 11.60 -12.05 -0.53
C GLY A 46 10.57 -11.69 -1.59
N ARG A 47 10.49 -12.46 -2.67
CA ARG A 47 9.48 -12.29 -3.74
C ARG A 47 8.05 -12.46 -3.20
N ALA A 48 7.81 -13.54 -2.46
CA ALA A 48 6.51 -13.83 -1.89
C ALA A 48 6.03 -12.71 -0.95
N SER A 49 6.93 -12.18 -0.12
CA SER A 49 6.63 -11.07 0.80
C SER A 49 6.24 -9.79 0.06
N VAL A 50 6.98 -9.40 -0.98
CA VAL A 50 6.68 -8.18 -1.76
C VAL A 50 5.36 -8.33 -2.50
N SER A 51 5.12 -9.47 -3.15
CA SER A 51 3.89 -9.74 -3.89
C SER A 51 2.64 -9.86 -2.98
N ALA A 52 2.77 -10.48 -1.80
CA ALA A 52 1.68 -10.55 -0.82
C ALA A 52 1.28 -9.15 -0.34
N ALA A 53 2.28 -8.33 0.00
CA ALA A 53 2.07 -6.95 0.41
C ALA A 53 1.23 -6.15 -0.58
N GLY A 54 1.60 -6.28 -1.84
CA GLY A 54 0.89 -5.58 -2.91
C GLY A 54 -0.57 -6.01 -3.01
N ARG A 55 -0.86 -7.31 -2.91
CA ARG A 55 -2.25 -7.82 -2.97
C ARG A 55 -3.11 -7.32 -1.83
N ASP A 56 -2.58 -7.31 -0.60
CA ASP A 56 -3.32 -6.88 0.58
C ASP A 56 -3.71 -5.40 0.48
N VAL A 57 -2.75 -4.53 0.17
CA VAL A 57 -2.99 -3.10 -0.01
C VAL A 57 -3.95 -2.83 -1.16
N SER A 58 -3.80 -3.56 -2.27
CA SER A 58 -4.68 -3.40 -3.44
C SER A 58 -6.12 -3.78 -3.13
N ALA A 59 -6.34 -4.87 -2.38
CA ALA A 59 -7.68 -5.30 -1.99
C ALA A 59 -8.37 -4.24 -1.10
N MET A 60 -7.65 -3.62 -0.18
CA MET A 60 -8.16 -2.53 0.65
C MET A 60 -8.52 -1.30 -0.19
N LEU A 61 -7.62 -0.86 -1.06
CA LEU A 61 -7.85 0.30 -1.94
C LEU A 61 -9.02 0.08 -2.89
N ILE A 62 -9.13 -1.09 -3.54
CA ILE A 62 -10.25 -1.41 -4.43
C ILE A 62 -11.57 -1.30 -3.69
N ARG A 63 -11.66 -1.83 -2.46
CA ARG A 63 -12.87 -1.77 -1.67
C ARG A 63 -13.29 -0.33 -1.40
N GLU A 64 -12.38 0.50 -0.95
CA GLU A 64 -12.67 1.89 -0.58
C GLU A 64 -12.93 2.77 -1.80
N LEU A 65 -12.19 2.59 -2.88
CA LEU A 65 -12.44 3.29 -4.14
C LEU A 65 -13.81 2.98 -4.75
N ARG A 66 -14.28 1.75 -4.62
CA ARG A 66 -15.64 1.38 -5.04
C ARG A 66 -16.72 1.98 -4.15
N MET A 67 -16.40 2.32 -2.92
CA MET A 67 -17.29 2.99 -1.98
C MET A 67 -17.28 4.51 -2.15
N ALA A 68 -16.27 5.09 -2.82
CA ALA A 68 -16.15 6.52 -3.00
C ALA A 68 -17.47 7.14 -3.51
N GLY A 69 -17.94 8.18 -2.84
CA GLY A 69 -19.23 8.84 -3.15
C GLY A 69 -20.48 8.09 -2.69
N PHE A 70 -20.34 6.86 -2.17
CA PHE A 70 -21.51 6.06 -1.79
C PHE A 70 -22.35 6.74 -0.70
N ARG A 71 -23.66 6.84 -0.97
CA ARG A 71 -24.70 7.30 -0.04
C ARG A 71 -24.53 8.73 0.50
N TYR A 72 -23.65 9.54 -0.04
CA TYR A 72 -23.65 10.94 0.30
C TYR A 72 -23.46 11.84 -0.93
N TYR A 73 -22.93 11.30 -2.03
CA TYR A 73 -22.69 12.04 -3.25
C TYR A 73 -23.88 11.90 -4.21
N GLY A 74 -24.47 13.02 -4.62
CA GLY A 74 -25.64 13.04 -5.52
C GLY A 74 -26.93 12.51 -4.92
N ASP A 75 -26.98 12.14 -3.64
CA ASP A 75 -28.15 11.60 -2.98
C ASP A 75 -28.66 12.57 -1.92
N ASN A 76 -29.81 13.18 -2.17
CA ASN A 76 -30.49 14.14 -1.26
C ASN A 76 -30.97 13.49 0.05
N LEU A 77 -30.64 12.23 0.33
CA LEU A 77 -31.05 11.52 1.52
C LEU A 77 -30.55 12.13 2.84
N TYR A 78 -29.66 13.12 2.74
CA TYR A 78 -29.06 13.76 3.92
C TYR A 78 -29.46 15.18 4.16
N PHE A 79 -29.83 15.89 3.11
CA PHE A 79 -30.16 17.30 3.18
C PHE A 79 -31.47 17.52 2.45
N ASP A 80 -32.54 17.47 3.21
CA ASP A 80 -33.90 17.87 2.76
C ASP A 80 -33.95 19.39 2.45
N ASP A 81 -32.83 20.09 2.61
CA ASP A 81 -32.70 21.52 2.44
C ASP A 81 -32.17 21.97 1.07
N GLY A 82 -32.04 21.03 0.14
CA GLY A 82 -31.58 21.36 -1.23
C GLY A 82 -30.12 21.78 -1.30
N ARG A 83 -29.38 21.68 -0.21
CA ARG A 83 -27.93 21.79 -0.25
C ARG A 83 -27.39 20.52 -0.90
N GLY A 84 -27.53 20.51 -2.21
CA GLY A 84 -26.70 19.65 -3.04
C GLY A 84 -25.28 19.77 -2.55
N LEU A 85 -24.46 18.84 -2.88
CA LEU A 85 -23.03 18.84 -2.58
C LEU A 85 -22.36 20.09 -3.13
N ASP A 86 -22.59 21.21 -2.48
CA ASP A 86 -21.75 22.37 -2.62
C ASP A 86 -20.41 21.95 -1.97
N GLY A 87 -19.56 21.33 -2.80
CA GLY A 87 -18.20 20.96 -2.41
C GLY A 87 -17.39 22.12 -1.87
N GLU A 88 -17.90 23.32 -2.10
CA GLU A 88 -17.32 24.59 -1.65
C GLU A 88 -17.28 24.70 -0.12
N GLU A 89 -18.31 24.27 0.60
CA GLU A 89 -18.34 24.51 2.04
C GLU A 89 -17.52 23.52 2.86
N ASN A 90 -17.26 22.28 2.38
CA ASN A 90 -16.74 21.26 3.27
C ASN A 90 -15.68 20.31 2.69
N ASN A 91 -15.16 20.51 1.49
CA ASN A 91 -14.13 19.62 0.89
C ASN A 91 -14.50 18.13 0.92
N HIS A 92 -15.77 17.80 0.66
CA HIS A 92 -16.28 16.41 0.75
C HIS A 92 -16.31 15.69 -0.61
N TYR A 93 -15.43 16.05 -1.51
CA TYR A 93 -15.35 15.36 -2.80
C TYR A 93 -15.04 13.88 -2.64
N PRO A 94 -15.63 13.01 -3.47
CA PRO A 94 -15.48 11.56 -3.36
C PRO A 94 -14.04 11.09 -3.44
N ILE A 95 -13.24 11.72 -4.30
CA ILE A 95 -11.82 11.41 -4.48
C ILE A 95 -11.05 12.72 -4.67
N ILE A 96 -9.97 12.86 -3.90
CA ILE A 96 -8.98 13.93 -4.05
C ILE A 96 -7.62 13.28 -4.22
N ILE A 97 -6.84 13.74 -5.20
CA ILE A 97 -5.48 13.23 -5.47
C ILE A 97 -4.50 14.39 -5.35
N LYS A 98 -3.53 14.25 -4.44
CA LYS A 98 -2.46 15.23 -4.20
C LYS A 98 -1.13 14.62 -4.63
N GLU A 99 -0.39 15.36 -5.45
CA GLU A 99 0.97 15.02 -5.85
C GLU A 99 1.96 15.82 -5.01
N PRO A 100 2.76 15.19 -4.15
CA PRO A 100 3.78 15.92 -3.41
C PRO A 100 4.93 16.32 -4.34
N ALA A 101 5.36 17.56 -4.27
CA ALA A 101 6.46 18.07 -5.09
C ALA A 101 7.77 17.31 -4.80
N GLY A 102 8.36 16.69 -5.83
CA GLY A 102 9.70 16.12 -5.80
C GLY A 102 9.91 14.85 -4.98
N SER A 103 8.84 14.21 -4.51
CA SER A 103 8.94 12.99 -3.70
C SER A 103 8.21 11.81 -4.33
N CYS A 104 8.47 10.61 -3.81
CA CYS A 104 7.66 9.44 -4.06
C CYS A 104 6.20 9.72 -3.66
N CYS A 105 5.31 9.17 -4.43
CA CYS A 105 4.03 8.71 -3.94
C CYS A 105 2.94 9.79 -3.83
N ASP A 106 1.96 9.66 -4.68
CA ASP A 106 0.73 10.45 -4.57
C ASP A 106 -0.01 10.13 -3.27
N ARG A 107 -0.78 11.08 -2.80
CA ARG A 107 -1.73 10.93 -1.70
C ARG A 107 -3.14 10.89 -2.30
N ILE A 108 -3.96 9.97 -1.81
CA ILE A 108 -5.37 9.90 -2.18
C ILE A 108 -6.25 10.02 -0.94
N GLU A 109 -7.31 10.81 -1.05
CA GLU A 109 -8.37 10.94 -0.06
C GLU A 109 -9.66 10.42 -0.67
N ILE A 110 -10.36 9.56 0.03
CA ILE A 110 -11.57 8.87 -0.43
C ILE A 110 -12.66 9.12 0.59
N VAL A 111 -13.82 9.66 0.16
CA VAL A 111 -14.96 9.93 1.05
C VAL A 111 -16.13 9.06 0.64
N TYR A 112 -16.81 8.45 1.64
CA TYR A 112 -17.99 7.62 1.45
C TYR A 112 -18.89 7.62 2.70
N GLY A 113 -20.15 7.18 2.52
CA GLY A 113 -21.11 6.97 3.59
C GLY A 113 -21.18 5.51 4.04
N GLU A 114 -21.40 5.28 5.32
CA GLU A 114 -21.64 3.95 5.92
C GLU A 114 -22.92 3.98 6.71
N TYR A 115 -23.81 2.98 6.52
CA TYR A 115 -25.11 2.91 7.17
C TYR A 115 -24.98 2.32 8.60
N ASP A 116 -25.56 3.05 9.56
CA ASP A 116 -25.65 2.61 10.95
C ASP A 116 -27.13 2.58 11.40
N SER A 117 -27.70 1.38 11.47
CA SER A 117 -29.10 1.18 11.83
C SER A 117 -29.44 1.56 13.28
N SER A 118 -28.45 1.68 14.15
CA SER A 118 -28.65 2.03 15.56
C SER A 118 -28.98 3.50 15.80
N ARG A 119 -28.75 4.35 14.78
CA ARG A 119 -28.94 5.79 14.88
C ARG A 119 -30.36 6.23 14.59
N ALA A 120 -30.75 7.39 15.14
CA ALA A 120 -32.10 7.92 15.07
C ALA A 120 -32.53 8.32 13.64
N GLY A 121 -31.62 8.73 12.78
CA GLY A 121 -31.89 9.21 11.43
C GLY A 121 -32.34 10.68 11.41
N THR A 122 -31.88 11.47 12.37
CA THR A 122 -32.07 12.93 12.43
C THR A 122 -30.88 13.66 11.79
N GLU A 123 -31.04 14.96 11.56
CA GLU A 123 -29.95 15.80 11.02
C GLU A 123 -28.69 15.76 11.91
N ILE A 124 -28.85 15.74 13.23
CA ILE A 124 -27.77 15.70 14.22
C ILE A 124 -27.22 14.26 14.37
N ASP A 125 -28.09 13.26 14.22
CA ASP A 125 -27.76 11.84 14.37
C ASP A 125 -28.20 11.03 13.13
N PRO A 126 -27.56 11.25 11.97
CA PRO A 126 -27.96 10.61 10.72
C PRO A 126 -27.64 9.12 10.71
N LYS A 127 -28.49 8.34 10.03
CA LYS A 127 -28.28 6.89 9.86
C LYS A 127 -27.05 6.53 9.02
N PHE A 128 -26.58 7.47 8.23
CA PHE A 128 -25.39 7.27 7.44
C PHE A 128 -24.25 8.13 7.97
N LEU A 129 -23.17 7.52 8.29
CA LEU A 129 -21.97 8.16 8.78
C LEU A 129 -21.04 8.43 7.62
N ARG A 130 -20.52 9.64 7.51
CA ARG A 130 -19.55 10.01 6.51
C ARG A 130 -18.14 9.72 7.00
N PHE A 131 -17.37 9.00 6.19
CA PHE A 131 -15.99 8.67 6.45
C PHE A 131 -15.08 9.22 5.35
N LYS A 132 -13.90 9.68 5.76
CA LYS A 132 -12.79 10.01 4.87
C LYS A 132 -11.64 9.06 5.17
N VAL A 133 -11.16 8.39 4.13
CA VAL A 133 -9.96 7.53 4.22
C VAL A 133 -8.85 8.14 3.38
N ILE A 134 -7.67 8.21 3.97
CA ILE A 134 -6.52 8.83 3.35
C ILE A 134 -5.38 7.82 3.30
N TYR A 135 -4.83 7.63 2.11
CA TYR A 135 -3.62 6.85 1.89
C TYR A 135 -2.50 7.78 1.47
N PHE A 136 -1.37 7.67 2.13
CA PHE A 136 -0.19 8.47 1.84
C PHE A 136 1.09 7.72 2.20
N ALA A 137 2.21 8.15 1.61
CA ALA A 137 3.52 7.64 1.98
C ALA A 137 4.26 8.63 2.87
N GLY A 138 4.78 8.13 3.99
CA GLY A 138 5.60 8.90 4.93
C GLY A 138 7.04 8.40 4.94
N LEU A 139 7.99 9.33 5.00
CA LEU A 139 9.42 9.02 5.06
C LEU A 139 9.83 8.74 6.51
N VAL A 140 10.33 7.53 6.77
CA VAL A 140 10.86 7.10 8.07
C VAL A 140 12.18 6.38 7.85
N ASP A 141 13.22 6.81 8.52
CA ASP A 141 14.58 6.24 8.42
C ASP A 141 15.07 6.10 6.97
N GLY A 142 14.80 7.11 6.14
CA GLY A 142 15.18 7.13 4.72
C GLY A 142 14.37 6.20 3.82
N ASN A 143 13.27 5.62 4.31
CA ASN A 143 12.39 4.74 3.55
C ASN A 143 10.96 5.26 3.56
N TYR A 144 10.30 5.20 2.42
CA TYR A 144 8.88 5.50 2.37
C TYR A 144 8.07 4.29 2.83
N ASN A 145 7.11 4.55 3.71
CA ASN A 145 6.17 3.58 4.22
C ASN A 145 4.75 4.05 3.90
N LEU A 146 3.86 3.13 3.57
CA LEU A 146 2.46 3.39 3.27
C LEU A 146 1.65 3.42 4.56
N TYR A 147 0.93 4.50 4.75
CA TYR A 147 0.04 4.74 5.88
C TYR A 147 -1.39 4.95 5.44
N LYS A 148 -2.31 4.67 6.35
CA LYS A 148 -3.74 4.90 6.22
C LYS A 148 -4.26 5.67 7.43
N VAL A 149 -5.14 6.64 7.17
CA VAL A 149 -5.93 7.31 8.20
C VAL A 149 -7.40 7.15 7.86
N LYS A 150 -8.23 6.86 8.85
CA LYS A 150 -9.69 6.88 8.73
C LYS A 150 -10.24 7.97 9.65
N LEU A 151 -11.00 8.89 9.07
CA LEU A 151 -11.67 9.98 9.74
C LEU A 151 -13.18 9.79 9.64
N LYS A 152 -13.91 10.28 10.63
CA LYS A 152 -15.37 10.32 10.67
C LYS A 152 -15.82 11.78 10.72
N TRP A 153 -16.83 12.14 9.93
CA TRP A 153 -17.43 13.45 9.98
C TRP A 153 -18.33 13.60 11.21
N ASN A 154 -18.16 14.71 11.92
CA ASN A 154 -19.05 15.12 13.01
C ASN A 154 -19.95 16.25 12.54
N ASN A 155 -21.25 15.99 12.44
CA ASN A 155 -22.22 16.96 11.95
C ASN A 155 -22.44 18.13 12.90
N ALA A 156 -22.20 17.92 14.22
CA ALA A 156 -22.49 18.95 15.23
C ALA A 156 -21.50 20.12 15.17
N ASP A 157 -20.25 19.86 14.93
CA ASP A 157 -19.18 20.87 14.84
C ASP A 157 -18.59 21.01 13.42
N GLN A 158 -19.13 20.24 12.46
CA GLN A 158 -18.70 20.27 11.05
C GLN A 158 -17.18 20.01 10.89
N THR A 159 -16.65 19.03 11.63
CA THR A 159 -15.24 18.67 11.62
C THR A 159 -14.99 17.20 11.34
N TRP A 160 -13.80 16.88 10.79
CA TRP A 160 -13.32 15.53 10.66
C TRP A 160 -12.60 15.11 11.94
N ARG A 161 -12.93 13.92 12.49
CA ARG A 161 -12.34 13.36 13.70
C ARG A 161 -11.70 12.00 13.42
N TYR A 162 -10.60 11.69 14.10
CA TYR A 162 -9.95 10.39 13.98
C TYR A 162 -10.85 9.25 14.47
N VAL A 163 -10.83 8.11 13.76
CA VAL A 163 -11.56 6.88 14.14
C VAL A 163 -10.66 5.94 14.95
N TYR A 164 -9.35 5.98 14.68
CA TYR A 164 -8.37 5.13 15.33
C TYR A 164 -7.26 5.95 15.97
N GLY A 165 -6.86 5.56 17.20
CA GLY A 165 -5.64 6.03 17.85
C GLY A 165 -5.73 7.31 18.67
N GLY A 166 -6.81 8.07 18.56
CA GLY A 166 -7.08 9.25 19.35
C GLY A 166 -8.35 9.10 20.20
N GLU A 167 -8.53 9.95 21.20
CA GLU A 167 -9.82 10.16 21.83
C GLU A 167 -10.85 10.47 20.72
N PRO A 168 -12.09 9.92 20.80
CA PRO A 168 -13.10 10.11 19.76
C PRO A 168 -13.44 11.57 19.46
N ASP A 169 -12.94 12.47 20.26
CA ASP A 169 -13.21 13.91 20.24
C ASP A 169 -12.04 14.79 19.77
N GLU A 170 -10.90 14.21 19.39
CA GLU A 170 -9.83 15.03 18.82
C GLU A 170 -10.24 15.53 17.43
N GLN A 171 -10.38 16.84 17.33
CA GLN A 171 -10.63 17.54 16.06
C GLN A 171 -9.46 17.27 15.11
N TYR A 172 -9.77 16.96 13.85
CA TYR A 172 -8.74 16.89 12.80
C TYR A 172 -8.08 18.26 12.70
N PRO A 173 -6.82 18.40 13.09
CA PRO A 173 -6.14 19.69 12.99
C PRO A 173 -5.99 20.04 11.50
N ASP A 174 -6.08 21.33 11.15
CA ASP A 174 -5.71 21.83 9.81
C ASP A 174 -4.24 21.57 9.47
N THR A 175 -3.51 20.99 10.40
CA THR A 175 -2.11 20.57 10.24
C THR A 175 -2.04 19.30 9.37
N PRO A 176 -0.95 19.11 8.60
CA PRO A 176 -0.77 17.93 7.79
C PRO A 176 -0.79 16.67 8.67
N ILE A 177 -1.54 15.65 8.20
CA ILE A 177 -1.64 14.33 8.86
C ILE A 177 -0.24 13.84 9.22
N THR A 178 -0.04 13.53 10.48
CA THR A 178 1.23 13.02 10.97
C THR A 178 1.27 11.49 10.87
N ILE A 179 2.48 10.94 10.81
CA ILE A 179 2.68 9.49 10.82
C ILE A 179 2.18 8.87 12.15
N GLN A 180 2.19 9.66 13.23
CA GLN A 180 1.78 9.21 14.57
C GLN A 180 0.28 8.90 14.66
N ASP A 181 -0.55 9.61 13.88
CA ASP A 181 -2.00 9.47 13.87
C ASP A 181 -2.50 8.48 12.81
N SER A 182 -1.60 7.69 12.23
CA SER A 182 -1.88 6.84 11.08
C SER A 182 -1.53 5.38 11.31
N GLU A 183 -2.30 4.49 10.70
CA GLU A 183 -2.04 3.06 10.66
C GLU A 183 -0.96 2.75 9.62
N LEU A 184 0.14 2.12 10.04
CA LEU A 184 1.15 1.61 9.13
C LEU A 184 0.63 0.39 8.39
N LEU A 185 0.36 0.51 7.10
CA LEU A 185 -0.05 -0.62 6.26
C LEU A 185 1.13 -1.43 5.77
N ARG A 186 2.14 -0.76 5.19
CA ARG A 186 3.29 -1.44 4.61
C ARG A 186 4.53 -0.56 4.58
N LYS A 187 5.69 -1.20 4.84
CA LYS A 187 7.01 -0.58 4.68
C LYS A 187 7.53 -0.75 3.25
N TYR A 188 8.49 0.12 2.90
CA TYR A 188 9.28 0.02 1.65
C TYR A 188 8.45 0.23 0.38
N VAL A 189 7.58 1.24 0.36
CA VAL A 189 6.94 1.76 -0.85
C VAL A 189 7.96 2.57 -1.65
N VAL A 190 7.95 2.42 -2.96
CA VAL A 190 8.86 3.11 -3.86
C VAL A 190 8.10 4.07 -4.78
N ASN A 191 6.87 3.72 -5.13
CA ASN A 191 5.98 4.56 -5.91
C ASN A 191 4.51 4.23 -5.60
N MET A 192 3.69 5.26 -5.59
CA MET A 192 2.24 5.16 -5.57
C MET A 192 1.69 6.24 -6.49
N GLU A 193 0.92 5.84 -7.48
CA GLU A 193 0.43 6.70 -8.54
C GLU A 193 -1.04 6.44 -8.79
N PHE A 194 -1.80 7.50 -8.97
CA PHE A 194 -3.23 7.47 -9.28
C PHE A 194 -3.50 8.28 -10.54
N VAL A 195 -4.16 7.66 -11.51
CA VAL A 195 -4.53 8.29 -12.78
C VAL A 195 -6.04 8.23 -12.94
N PRO A 196 -6.76 9.33 -12.70
CA PRO A 196 -8.20 9.40 -12.89
C PRO A 196 -8.55 9.50 -14.38
N ILE A 197 -9.66 8.84 -14.76
CA ILE A 197 -10.17 8.76 -16.13
C ILE A 197 -11.66 9.12 -16.08
N ASP A 198 -12.09 9.98 -17.01
CA ASP A 198 -13.47 10.43 -17.13
C ASP A 198 -14.40 9.41 -17.82
N ASN A 199 -15.67 9.79 -18.02
CA ASN A 199 -16.67 8.98 -18.71
C ASN A 199 -16.35 8.72 -20.20
N ASP A 200 -15.60 9.62 -20.83
CA ASP A 200 -15.23 9.56 -22.25
C ASP A 200 -13.92 8.79 -22.46
N GLY A 201 -13.28 8.35 -21.39
CA GLY A 201 -12.01 7.64 -21.42
C GLY A 201 -10.78 8.55 -21.46
N ASN A 202 -10.94 9.86 -21.24
CA ASN A 202 -9.82 10.78 -21.20
C ASN A 202 -9.17 10.77 -19.81
N VAL A 203 -7.84 10.90 -19.80
CA VAL A 203 -7.09 11.04 -18.57
C VAL A 203 -7.29 12.44 -17.99
N ILE A 204 -7.77 12.52 -16.76
CA ILE A 204 -7.86 13.76 -16.00
C ILE A 204 -6.48 14.12 -15.45
N SER A 205 -6.09 15.38 -15.55
CA SER A 205 -4.80 15.85 -15.05
C SER A 205 -4.75 15.83 -13.53
N THR A 206 -3.63 15.41 -12.96
CA THR A 206 -3.31 15.47 -11.54
C THR A 206 -2.32 16.63 -11.27
N PRO A 207 -2.28 17.22 -10.07
CA PRO A 207 -3.13 16.93 -8.90
C PRO A 207 -4.59 17.29 -9.14
N LEU A 208 -5.48 16.52 -8.52
CA LEU A 208 -6.93 16.70 -8.59
C LEU A 208 -7.43 17.08 -7.19
N THR A 209 -7.61 18.38 -6.99
CA THR A 209 -7.95 19.00 -5.69
C THR A 209 -8.94 20.15 -5.91
N VAL A 210 -9.50 20.67 -4.83
CA VAL A 210 -10.38 21.86 -4.88
C VAL A 210 -9.69 23.07 -5.51
N ASP A 211 -8.39 23.26 -5.27
CA ASP A 211 -7.62 24.36 -5.84
C ASP A 211 -7.20 24.14 -7.30
N LYS A 212 -7.21 22.90 -7.76
CA LYS A 212 -6.73 22.51 -9.09
C LYS A 212 -7.60 21.43 -9.70
N ASN A 213 -8.08 21.67 -10.90
CA ASN A 213 -8.90 20.75 -11.68
C ASN A 213 -10.21 20.36 -10.98
N GLU A 214 -10.78 21.29 -10.20
CA GLU A 214 -12.01 21.09 -9.42
C GLU A 214 -13.17 20.60 -10.28
N GLU A 215 -13.32 21.14 -11.49
CA GLU A 215 -14.39 20.78 -12.44
C GLU A 215 -14.41 19.30 -12.82
N TYR A 216 -13.30 18.56 -12.60
CA TYR A 216 -13.17 17.15 -12.92
C TYR A 216 -13.38 16.23 -11.70
N LEU A 217 -13.49 16.79 -10.48
CA LEU A 217 -13.65 15.98 -9.26
C LEU A 217 -14.88 15.06 -9.28
N ASN A 218 -15.90 15.48 -10.04
CA ASN A 218 -17.17 14.77 -10.18
C ASN A 218 -17.24 13.89 -11.44
N GLN A 219 -16.20 13.89 -12.27
CA GLN A 219 -16.19 13.21 -13.57
C GLN A 219 -15.39 11.92 -13.57
N ILE A 220 -14.83 11.53 -12.43
CA ILE A 220 -14.00 10.32 -12.33
C ILE A 220 -14.87 9.08 -12.52
N ARG A 221 -14.67 8.36 -13.61
CA ARG A 221 -15.31 7.08 -13.91
C ARG A 221 -14.49 5.88 -13.52
N THR A 222 -13.21 5.97 -13.79
CA THR A 222 -12.25 4.91 -13.52
C THR A 222 -11.01 5.53 -12.91
N LEU A 223 -10.39 4.81 -12.00
CA LEU A 223 -9.12 5.18 -11.42
C LEU A 223 -8.10 4.07 -11.68
N ASP A 224 -7.09 4.38 -12.45
CA ASP A 224 -5.94 3.52 -12.59
C ASP A 224 -4.94 3.80 -11.46
N LEU A 225 -4.47 2.75 -10.83
CA LEU A 225 -3.50 2.87 -9.74
C LEU A 225 -2.29 1.96 -9.98
N LYS A 226 -1.12 2.46 -9.62
CA LYS A 226 0.13 1.71 -9.62
C LYS A 226 0.84 1.90 -8.29
N ILE A 227 1.10 0.78 -7.62
CA ILE A 227 1.88 0.78 -6.39
C ILE A 227 3.10 -0.11 -6.59
N THR A 228 4.28 0.42 -6.26
CA THR A 228 5.54 -0.32 -6.34
C THR A 228 6.11 -0.45 -4.94
N PHE A 229 6.39 -1.68 -4.55
CA PHE A 229 7.09 -2.02 -3.31
C PHE A 229 8.49 -2.52 -3.61
N ARG A 230 9.38 -2.46 -2.61
CA ARG A 230 10.70 -3.09 -2.69
C ARG A 230 10.92 -4.09 -1.57
N SER A 231 11.89 -4.98 -1.76
CA SER A 231 12.34 -5.86 -0.70
C SER A 231 13.01 -5.05 0.43
N LYS A 232 12.96 -5.60 1.65
CA LYS A 232 13.67 -5.06 2.80
C LYS A 232 15.18 -5.17 2.61
N ASP A 233 15.63 -6.35 2.23
CA ASP A 233 17.04 -6.71 2.14
C ASP A 233 17.52 -6.74 0.69
N ASP A 234 18.84 -6.72 0.51
CA ASP A 234 19.48 -6.85 -0.79
C ASP A 234 19.08 -8.18 -1.45
N PHE A 235 18.54 -8.10 -2.66
CA PHE A 235 18.10 -9.25 -3.44
C PHE A 235 19.12 -9.60 -4.54
N PHE A 236 19.68 -8.59 -5.20
CA PHE A 236 20.61 -8.77 -6.28
C PHE A 236 22.06 -8.70 -5.78
N LYS A 237 22.95 -9.51 -6.37
CA LYS A 237 24.39 -9.47 -6.05
C LYS A 237 25.06 -8.16 -6.51
N LYS A 238 24.59 -7.59 -7.61
CA LYS A 238 25.11 -6.34 -8.18
C LYS A 238 24.07 -5.24 -8.09
N LYS A 239 24.54 -4.00 -7.94
CA LYS A 239 23.70 -2.80 -8.03
C LYS A 239 23.19 -2.62 -9.45
N ILE A 240 21.92 -2.33 -9.63
CA ILE A 240 21.25 -2.15 -10.91
C ILE A 240 20.53 -0.81 -10.88
N ILE A 241 20.68 0.00 -11.94
CA ILE A 241 19.87 1.21 -12.13
C ILE A 241 18.49 0.78 -12.58
N ARG A 242 17.46 1.22 -11.86
CA ARG A 242 16.06 0.97 -12.22
C ARG A 242 15.33 2.28 -12.35
N LYS A 243 14.61 2.40 -13.45
CA LYS A 243 13.67 3.51 -13.67
C LYS A 243 12.30 3.09 -13.13
N ILE A 244 11.63 4.00 -12.46
CA ILE A 244 10.22 3.83 -12.09
C ILE A 244 9.42 4.60 -13.11
N GLU A 245 8.73 3.86 -13.96
CA GLU A 245 7.87 4.41 -14.99
C GLU A 245 6.48 4.67 -14.43
N SER A 246 5.88 5.79 -14.81
CA SER A 246 4.48 6.12 -14.62
C SER A 246 3.58 5.10 -15.34
N ILE A 247 2.30 5.05 -14.99
CA ILE A 247 1.25 4.38 -15.78
C ILE A 247 1.22 4.96 -17.20
N LYS A 248 1.47 6.27 -17.33
CA LYS A 248 1.51 6.99 -18.62
C LYS A 248 2.79 6.72 -19.45
N GLY A 249 3.72 5.89 -18.95
CA GLY A 249 4.99 5.57 -19.63
C GLY A 249 6.13 6.57 -19.40
N GLU A 250 5.91 7.62 -18.67
CA GLU A 250 6.95 8.59 -18.31
C GLU A 250 7.81 8.08 -17.16
N VAL A 251 9.07 8.51 -17.11
CA VAL A 251 9.97 8.16 -16.00
C VAL A 251 9.69 9.10 -14.82
N ARG A 252 9.04 8.61 -13.77
CA ARG A 252 8.79 9.40 -12.55
C ARG A 252 10.05 9.58 -11.69
N HIS A 253 10.79 8.50 -11.53
CA HIS A 253 12.00 8.52 -10.72
C HIS A 253 13.10 7.69 -11.36
N ILE A 254 14.32 8.24 -11.37
CA ILE A 254 15.53 7.46 -11.63
C ILE A 254 16.11 7.16 -10.25
N ASN A 255 15.92 5.93 -9.79
CA ASN A 255 16.53 5.54 -8.53
C ASN A 255 18.03 5.35 -8.69
N GLU A 256 18.74 5.66 -7.61
CA GLU A 256 20.14 5.30 -7.47
C GLU A 256 20.34 3.79 -7.67
N GLN A 257 21.56 3.43 -7.99
CA GLN A 257 21.93 2.02 -8.12
C GLN A 257 21.73 1.29 -6.80
N ASP A 258 20.81 0.33 -6.77
CA ASP A 258 20.57 -0.50 -5.61
C ASP A 258 20.46 -1.99 -5.95
N LYS A 259 20.28 -2.81 -4.92
CA LYS A 259 20.19 -4.26 -5.03
C LYS A 259 18.80 -4.79 -4.68
N PHE A 260 17.80 -3.93 -4.47
CA PHE A 260 16.48 -4.35 -4.02
C PHE A 260 15.65 -4.95 -5.15
N LEU A 261 14.88 -5.98 -4.81
CA LEU A 261 13.79 -6.44 -5.67
C LEU A 261 12.65 -5.43 -5.60
N ARG A 262 12.08 -5.09 -6.75
CA ARG A 262 10.86 -4.29 -6.85
C ARG A 262 9.77 -5.08 -7.55
N ASP A 263 8.56 -4.90 -7.08
CA ASP A 263 7.36 -5.45 -7.70
C ASP A 263 6.29 -4.36 -7.75
N SER A 264 5.61 -4.25 -8.90
CA SER A 264 4.58 -3.25 -9.15
C SER A 264 3.26 -3.92 -9.41
N ILE A 265 2.22 -3.43 -8.77
CA ILE A 265 0.85 -3.82 -9.04
C ILE A 265 0.18 -2.67 -9.75
N VAL A 266 -0.44 -2.96 -10.89
CA VAL A 266 -1.27 -2.02 -11.66
C VAL A 266 -2.69 -2.53 -11.67
N LEU A 267 -3.63 -1.68 -11.32
CA LEU A 267 -5.05 -2.00 -11.23
C LEU A 267 -5.88 -0.86 -11.81
N SER A 268 -7.03 -1.20 -12.37
CA SER A 268 -8.05 -0.25 -12.80
C SER A 268 -9.31 -0.47 -11.97
N VAL A 269 -9.82 0.56 -11.34
CA VAL A 269 -10.97 0.49 -10.45
C VAL A 269 -12.08 1.40 -10.94
N PHE A 270 -13.25 0.82 -11.17
CA PHE A 270 -14.45 1.54 -11.55
C PHE A 270 -15.12 2.19 -10.31
N THR A 271 -15.34 3.50 -10.36
CA THR A 271 -15.95 4.29 -9.27
C THR A 271 -17.45 4.43 -9.49
N ARG A 272 -18.22 3.52 -8.91
CA ARG A 272 -19.67 3.36 -9.22
C ARG A 272 -20.55 4.57 -8.88
N ASN A 273 -20.15 5.37 -7.89
CA ASN A 273 -21.03 6.35 -7.25
C ASN A 273 -20.64 7.81 -7.55
N ILE A 274 -19.71 8.07 -8.44
CA ILE A 274 -19.19 9.41 -8.71
C ILE A 274 -19.74 9.96 -10.01
N ALA A 275 -19.62 9.22 -11.10
CA ALA A 275 -20.02 9.67 -12.41
C ALA A 275 -21.30 8.94 -12.84
N ASN A 276 -22.46 9.53 -12.60
CA ASN A 276 -23.75 9.10 -13.13
C ASN A 276 -24.21 10.06 -14.21
#